data_30d9dfe43fed4ee0b5682e8bdb1987db
#
_entry.id   30d9dfe43fed4ee0b5682e8bdb1987db
#
_cell.length_a   1.000
_cell.length_b   1.000
_cell.length_c   1.000
_cell.angle_alpha   90.00
_cell.angle_beta   90.00
_cell.angle_gamma   90.00
#
_symmetry.space_group_name_H-M   'P 1'
#
loop_
_entity.id
_entity.type
_entity.pdbx_description
1 polymer ?
#
loop_
_entity_poly.entity_id
_entity_poly.type
_entity_poly.pdbx_seq_one_letter_code
_entity_poly.pdbx_strand_id
1 'polypeptide(L)'
;AVFNNHVDFCVGTGRMGLALQKEYYDQLKLVQQEIGFKHIRGHGLFTDDMAIYQEYREDWRDPNSPTHIEYNFTYLDLVMDSYHELNIRPFIELGFMPKKLASGEQTIFYWRGNTTPPKDYDKWCDLVKAMLSHLVERYGEEAYEYPIEVWNEPNLPGFWYKADMQEYF
;
A
#
# COMPACT_ATOMS: atom_id res chain seq x y z
N ALA A 1 23.72 -13.44 -29.31
CA ALA A 1 22.61 -12.58 -28.91
C ALA A 1 22.96 -11.95 -27.57
N VAL A 2 22.80 -10.64 -27.45
CA VAL A 2 22.96 -9.94 -26.18
C VAL A 2 21.72 -10.27 -25.35
N PHE A 3 21.90 -10.87 -24.18
CA PHE A 3 20.82 -11.10 -23.23
C PHE A 3 20.50 -9.78 -22.51
N ASN A 4 19.31 -9.22 -22.76
CA ASN A 4 18.84 -8.06 -22.02
C ASN A 4 18.25 -8.58 -20.70
N ASN A 5 18.96 -8.33 -19.61
CA ASN A 5 18.50 -8.70 -18.27
C ASN A 5 17.49 -7.68 -17.76
N HIS A 6 16.20 -8.07 -17.70
CA HIS A 6 15.13 -7.29 -17.12
C HIS A 6 14.49 -7.98 -15.91
N VAL A 7 15.03 -9.15 -15.49
CA VAL A 7 14.48 -9.93 -14.37
C VAL A 7 14.76 -9.29 -13.02
N ASP A 8 15.71 -8.37 -12.93
CA ASP A 8 16.06 -7.61 -11.75
C ASP A 8 15.22 -6.34 -11.54
N PHE A 9 14.28 -6.04 -12.46
CA PHE A 9 13.49 -4.81 -12.37
C PHE A 9 12.59 -4.78 -11.14
N CYS A 10 11.81 -5.83 -10.89
CA CYS A 10 10.89 -5.87 -9.77
C CYS A 10 10.72 -7.29 -9.24
N VAL A 11 10.71 -7.43 -7.93
CA VAL A 11 10.32 -8.66 -7.23
C VAL A 11 8.98 -8.47 -6.53
N GLY A 12 8.09 -9.46 -6.67
CA GLY A 12 6.86 -9.52 -5.89
C GLY A 12 7.15 -10.07 -4.49
N THR A 13 6.60 -9.42 -3.48
CA THR A 13 6.54 -9.94 -2.12
C THR A 13 5.07 -10.14 -1.73
N GLY A 14 4.79 -10.83 -0.63
CA GLY A 14 3.39 -11.06 -0.24
C GLY A 14 2.70 -9.77 0.16
N ARG A 15 2.57 -9.52 1.44
CA ARG A 15 1.90 -8.34 1.95
C ARG A 15 2.92 -7.34 2.55
N MET A 16 2.67 -6.05 2.39
CA MET A 16 3.57 -4.97 2.82
C MET A 16 3.94 -5.07 4.31
N GLY A 17 2.97 -5.39 5.18
CA GLY A 17 3.21 -5.52 6.62
C GLY A 17 4.19 -6.64 7.03
N LEU A 18 4.50 -7.59 6.14
CA LEU A 18 5.54 -8.60 6.41
C LEU A 18 6.93 -7.97 6.52
N ALA A 19 7.16 -6.86 5.85
CA ALA A 19 8.43 -6.15 5.89
C ALA A 19 8.75 -5.51 7.26
N LEU A 20 7.80 -5.49 8.18
CA LEU A 20 8.01 -5.11 9.58
C LEU A 20 8.69 -6.21 10.41
N GLN A 21 8.81 -7.43 9.87
CA GLN A 21 9.42 -8.56 10.56
C GLN A 21 10.92 -8.60 10.33
N LYS A 22 11.68 -8.85 11.40
CA LYS A 22 13.13 -8.94 11.31
C LYS A 22 13.61 -10.03 10.34
N GLU A 23 12.99 -11.20 10.38
CA GLU A 23 13.33 -12.32 9.50
C GLU A 23 13.13 -11.97 8.03
N TYR A 24 12.08 -11.20 7.72
CA TYR A 24 11.85 -10.70 6.37
C TYR A 24 13.00 -9.80 5.91
N TYR A 25 13.39 -8.84 6.75
CA TYR A 25 14.50 -7.95 6.47
C TYR A 25 15.80 -8.71 6.22
N ASP A 26 16.14 -9.67 7.08
CA ASP A 26 17.36 -10.47 6.97
C ASP A 26 17.39 -11.29 5.66
N GLN A 27 16.25 -11.86 5.26
CA GLN A 27 16.10 -12.59 3.99
C GLN A 27 16.16 -11.65 2.78
N LEU A 28 15.49 -10.52 2.82
CA LEU A 28 15.53 -9.54 1.74
C LEU A 28 16.96 -8.98 1.56
N LYS A 29 17.67 -8.75 2.65
CA LYS A 29 19.09 -8.35 2.61
C LYS A 29 19.95 -9.36 1.85
N LEU A 30 19.76 -10.65 2.11
CA LEU A 30 20.47 -11.69 1.39
C LEU A 30 20.10 -11.67 -0.10
N VAL A 31 18.81 -11.59 -0.41
CA VAL A 31 18.31 -11.50 -1.80
C VAL A 31 18.92 -10.31 -2.53
N GLN A 32 19.01 -9.15 -1.89
CA GLN A 32 19.61 -7.96 -2.49
C GLN A 32 21.12 -8.10 -2.70
N GLN A 33 21.84 -8.79 -1.82
CA GLN A 33 23.26 -9.08 -2.00
C GLN A 33 23.53 -10.02 -3.16
N GLU A 34 22.66 -11.01 -3.38
CA GLU A 34 22.85 -12.04 -4.40
C GLU A 34 22.28 -11.66 -5.78
N ILE A 35 21.18 -10.89 -5.82
CA ILE A 35 20.43 -10.57 -7.06
C ILE A 35 20.41 -9.08 -7.33
N GLY A 36 20.02 -8.24 -6.35
CA GLY A 36 19.96 -6.79 -6.49
C GLY A 36 18.76 -6.31 -7.29
N PHE A 37 17.55 -6.66 -6.88
CA PHE A 37 16.32 -6.12 -7.48
C PHE A 37 16.24 -4.59 -7.33
N LYS A 38 15.66 -3.93 -8.34
CA LYS A 38 15.47 -2.47 -8.34
C LYS A 38 14.23 -2.06 -7.58
N HIS A 39 13.15 -2.83 -7.73
CA HIS A 39 11.86 -2.55 -7.09
C HIS A 39 11.32 -3.77 -6.37
N ILE A 40 10.46 -3.49 -5.38
CA ILE A 40 9.71 -4.50 -4.63
C ILE A 40 8.24 -4.11 -4.54
N ARG A 41 7.34 -5.02 -4.95
CA ARG A 41 5.89 -4.84 -4.96
C ARG A 41 5.26 -5.73 -3.89
N GLY A 42 4.50 -5.13 -3.00
CA GLY A 42 3.73 -5.84 -1.98
C GLY A 42 2.29 -5.37 -1.91
N HIS A 43 1.38 -6.27 -1.55
CA HIS A 43 -0.03 -5.96 -1.33
C HIS A 43 -0.28 -5.25 -0.01
N GLY A 44 -1.43 -4.59 0.09
CA GLY A 44 -2.01 -4.22 1.37
C GLY A 44 -1.36 -3.02 2.05
N LEU A 45 -0.87 -2.05 1.28
CA LEU A 45 -0.34 -0.80 1.82
C LEU A 45 -1.34 -0.08 2.73
N PHE A 46 -2.62 0.00 2.31
CA PHE A 46 -3.67 0.70 3.04
C PHE A 46 -4.54 -0.20 3.94
N THR A 47 -4.20 -1.48 4.08
CA THR A 47 -4.93 -2.34 5.03
C THR A 47 -4.79 -1.85 6.46
N ASP A 48 -5.80 -2.14 7.29
CA ASP A 48 -5.90 -1.59 8.65
C ASP A 48 -4.70 -1.92 9.56
N ASP A 49 -3.99 -3.01 9.31
CA ASP A 49 -2.80 -3.40 10.06
C ASP A 49 -1.56 -2.56 9.75
N MET A 50 -1.55 -1.82 8.63
CA MET A 50 -0.56 -0.77 8.37
C MET A 50 -0.89 0.55 9.10
N ALA A 51 -2.08 0.65 9.67
CA ALA A 51 -2.56 1.74 10.52
C ALA A 51 -2.48 3.15 9.90
N ILE A 52 -2.47 3.24 8.56
CA ILE A 52 -2.31 4.53 7.87
C ILE A 52 -3.58 5.38 8.00
N TYR A 53 -4.76 4.82 7.68
CA TYR A 53 -6.04 5.52 7.72
C TYR A 53 -6.72 5.32 9.07
N GLN A 54 -6.87 6.38 9.83
CA GLN A 54 -7.55 6.38 11.12
C GLN A 54 -8.79 7.28 11.06
N GLU A 55 -9.92 6.75 11.48
CA GLU A 55 -11.18 7.50 11.60
C GLU A 55 -11.72 7.30 13.00
N TYR A 56 -11.81 8.36 13.78
CA TYR A 56 -12.27 8.33 15.17
C TYR A 56 -13.26 9.44 15.47
N ARG A 57 -14.10 9.22 16.46
CA ARG A 57 -15.00 10.24 17.00
C ARG A 57 -14.31 11.01 18.11
N GLU A 58 -14.60 12.31 18.16
CA GLU A 58 -14.09 13.19 19.21
C GLU A 58 -14.57 12.74 20.60
N ASP A 59 -15.87 12.38 20.73
CA ASP A 59 -16.40 11.63 21.88
C ASP A 59 -16.93 10.27 21.40
N TRP A 60 -16.26 9.19 21.77
CA TRP A 60 -16.63 7.83 21.39
C TRP A 60 -17.99 7.38 21.98
N ARG A 61 -18.49 8.05 23.03
CA ARG A 61 -19.76 7.77 23.69
C ARG A 61 -20.94 8.42 22.98
N ASP A 62 -20.69 9.54 22.26
CA ASP A 62 -21.72 10.24 21.51
C ASP A 62 -21.69 9.81 20.04
N PRO A 63 -22.74 9.07 19.55
CA PRO A 63 -22.81 8.68 18.14
C PRO A 63 -22.91 9.87 17.18
N ASN A 64 -23.26 11.06 17.64
CA ASN A 64 -23.37 12.28 16.85
C ASN A 64 -22.12 13.16 16.95
N SER A 65 -21.13 12.77 17.75
CA SER A 65 -19.87 13.52 17.84
C SER A 65 -19.15 13.60 16.49
N PRO A 66 -18.47 14.72 16.18
CA PRO A 66 -17.69 14.86 14.97
C PRO A 66 -16.68 13.72 14.77
N THR A 67 -16.52 13.31 13.53
CA THR A 67 -15.52 12.30 13.14
C THR A 67 -14.31 12.99 12.53
N HIS A 68 -13.14 12.61 12.98
CA HIS A 68 -11.86 13.11 12.49
C HIS A 68 -11.13 12.01 11.73
N ILE A 69 -10.41 12.41 10.68
CA ILE A 69 -9.51 11.55 9.92
C ILE A 69 -8.08 11.96 10.26
N GLU A 70 -7.26 10.98 10.54
CA GLU A 70 -5.83 11.13 10.81
C GLU A 70 -5.06 10.09 9.99
N TYR A 71 -3.93 10.51 9.41
CA TYR A 71 -3.03 9.63 8.68
C TYR A 71 -1.77 9.36 9.51
N ASN A 72 -1.46 8.09 9.72
CA ASN A 72 -0.28 7.65 10.47
C ASN A 72 0.66 6.86 9.56
N PHE A 73 1.82 7.41 9.29
CA PHE A 73 2.79 6.79 8.38
C PHE A 73 3.91 6.04 9.10
N THR A 74 3.81 5.81 10.41
CA THR A 74 4.89 5.17 11.20
C THR A 74 5.30 3.81 10.63
N TYR A 75 4.35 2.93 10.32
CA TYR A 75 4.69 1.60 9.77
C TYR A 75 5.11 1.68 8.32
N LEU A 76 4.52 2.59 7.54
CA LEU A 76 4.98 2.87 6.19
C LEU A 76 6.44 3.29 6.19
N ASP A 77 6.82 4.22 7.05
CA ASP A 77 8.19 4.71 7.17
C ASP A 77 9.17 3.60 7.50
N LEU A 78 8.84 2.75 8.47
CA LEU A 78 9.69 1.60 8.83
C LEU A 78 9.94 0.67 7.65
N VAL A 79 8.90 0.39 6.84
CA VAL A 79 9.01 -0.45 5.65
C VAL A 79 9.85 0.24 4.58
N MET A 80 9.53 1.48 4.25
CA MET A 80 10.22 2.23 3.19
C MET A 80 11.68 2.51 3.52
N ASP A 81 11.98 2.86 4.77
CA ASP A 81 13.36 3.05 5.23
C ASP A 81 14.18 1.77 5.10
N SER A 82 13.59 0.61 5.47
CA SER A 82 14.25 -0.69 5.30
C SER A 82 14.55 -1.02 3.83
N TYR A 83 13.65 -0.66 2.93
CA TYR A 83 13.86 -0.83 1.48
C TYR A 83 14.99 0.08 0.99
N HIS A 84 15.00 1.34 1.40
CA HIS A 84 16.06 2.29 1.05
C HIS A 84 17.43 1.83 1.57
N GLU A 85 17.50 1.35 2.82
CA GLU A 85 18.72 0.79 3.39
C GLU A 85 19.28 -0.39 2.58
N LEU A 86 18.40 -1.22 2.03
CA LEU A 86 18.76 -2.36 1.20
C LEU A 86 18.92 -2.00 -0.30
N ASN A 87 18.90 -0.70 -0.64
CA ASN A 87 19.00 -0.22 -2.01
C ASN A 87 17.98 -0.82 -2.97
N ILE A 88 16.74 -1.04 -2.50
CA ILE A 88 15.58 -1.41 -3.31
C ILE A 88 14.53 -0.32 -3.16
N ARG A 89 13.69 -0.09 -4.18
CA ARG A 89 12.66 0.93 -4.15
C ARG A 89 11.28 0.32 -4.20
N PRO A 90 10.27 0.95 -3.60
CA PRO A 90 8.93 0.43 -3.66
C PRO A 90 8.37 0.51 -5.09
N PHE A 91 7.62 -0.50 -5.49
CA PHE A 91 6.61 -0.45 -6.52
C PHE A 91 5.28 -0.42 -5.77
N ILE A 92 4.63 0.73 -5.74
CA ILE A 92 3.51 1.00 -4.83
C ILE A 92 2.21 0.49 -5.44
N GLU A 93 1.54 -0.44 -4.76
CA GLU A 93 0.15 -0.81 -5.03
C GLU A 93 -0.75 -0.06 -4.04
N LEU A 94 -1.70 0.75 -4.57
CA LEU A 94 -2.65 1.52 -3.77
C LEU A 94 -3.83 0.63 -3.29
N GLY A 95 -3.55 -0.48 -2.66
CA GLY A 95 -4.52 -1.45 -2.17
C GLY A 95 -4.15 -1.97 -0.78
N PHE A 96 -5.00 -2.70 -0.09
CA PHE A 96 -6.44 -2.76 -0.32
C PHE A 96 -7.15 -1.72 0.54
N MET A 97 -8.49 -1.60 0.34
CA MET A 97 -9.27 -0.52 0.95
C MET A 97 -9.24 -0.59 2.48
N PRO A 98 -8.95 0.49 3.21
CA PRO A 98 -9.12 0.55 4.65
C PRO A 98 -10.58 0.25 5.01
N LYS A 99 -10.83 -0.56 6.03
CA LYS A 99 -12.19 -0.99 6.42
C LYS A 99 -13.14 0.20 6.63
N LYS A 100 -12.66 1.28 7.22
CA LYS A 100 -13.46 2.48 7.49
C LYS A 100 -13.82 3.25 6.23
N LEU A 101 -13.05 3.11 5.15
CA LEU A 101 -13.30 3.77 3.87
C LEU A 101 -14.01 2.85 2.85
N ALA A 102 -14.04 1.56 3.09
CA ALA A 102 -14.63 0.56 2.20
C ALA A 102 -16.15 0.72 2.04
N SER A 103 -16.67 0.52 0.83
CA SER A 103 -18.12 0.50 0.53
C SER A 103 -18.81 -0.80 0.92
N GLY A 104 -18.05 -1.86 1.23
CA GLY A 104 -18.56 -3.18 1.60
C GLY A 104 -17.55 -3.99 2.42
N GLU A 105 -17.92 -5.25 2.68
CA GLU A 105 -17.16 -6.13 3.57
C GLU A 105 -16.44 -7.27 2.83
N GLN A 106 -16.46 -7.28 1.49
CA GLN A 106 -15.76 -8.31 0.73
C GLN A 106 -14.26 -8.24 0.96
N THR A 107 -13.68 -9.37 1.32
CA THR A 107 -12.23 -9.48 1.55
C THR A 107 -11.64 -10.67 0.81
N ILE A 108 -10.36 -10.59 0.51
CA ILE A 108 -9.57 -11.64 -0.09
C ILE A 108 -8.32 -11.92 0.74
N PHE A 109 -7.72 -13.06 0.53
CA PHE A 109 -6.56 -13.57 1.26
C PHE A 109 -6.83 -13.81 2.75
N TYR A 110 -5.97 -14.57 3.40
CA TYR A 110 -6.09 -14.91 4.83
C TYR A 110 -6.00 -13.68 5.75
N TRP A 111 -5.35 -12.60 5.30
CA TRP A 111 -5.20 -11.34 6.02
C TRP A 111 -6.31 -10.31 5.72
N ARG A 112 -7.35 -10.74 5.00
CA ARG A 112 -8.60 -10.00 4.79
C ARG A 112 -8.44 -8.62 4.14
N GLY A 113 -7.66 -8.52 3.06
CA GLY A 113 -7.62 -7.33 2.23
C GLY A 113 -9.00 -7.01 1.66
N ASN A 114 -9.54 -5.82 1.95
CA ASN A 114 -10.86 -5.43 1.47
C ASN A 114 -10.79 -5.01 -0.01
N THR A 115 -11.63 -5.62 -0.84
CA THR A 115 -11.61 -5.46 -2.30
C THR A 115 -12.77 -4.64 -2.84
N THR A 116 -13.53 -3.96 -1.97
CA THR A 116 -14.59 -3.08 -2.41
C THR A 116 -14.06 -1.68 -2.74
N PRO A 117 -14.71 -0.93 -3.66
CA PRO A 117 -14.33 0.45 -3.89
C PRO A 117 -14.50 1.32 -2.64
N PRO A 118 -13.95 2.52 -2.62
CA PRO A 118 -14.20 3.44 -1.51
C PRO A 118 -15.67 3.86 -1.48
N LYS A 119 -16.23 4.04 -0.30
CA LYS A 119 -17.56 4.63 -0.13
C LYS A 119 -17.57 6.16 -0.32
N ASP A 120 -16.40 6.77 -0.38
CA ASP A 120 -16.17 8.21 -0.51
C ASP A 120 -14.85 8.42 -1.28
N TYR A 121 -14.96 8.83 -2.53
CA TYR A 121 -13.80 9.02 -3.41
C TYR A 121 -12.97 10.25 -3.05
N ASP A 122 -13.56 11.28 -2.47
CA ASP A 122 -12.80 12.46 -2.02
C ASP A 122 -11.85 12.06 -0.87
N LYS A 123 -12.35 11.28 0.09
CA LYS A 123 -11.50 10.73 1.17
C LYS A 123 -10.43 9.77 0.64
N TRP A 124 -10.72 9.00 -0.40
CA TRP A 124 -9.73 8.15 -1.05
C TRP A 124 -8.63 8.98 -1.71
N CYS A 125 -8.99 10.02 -2.46
CA CYS A 125 -8.05 10.94 -3.07
C CYS A 125 -7.19 11.65 -2.00
N ASP A 126 -7.79 12.08 -0.90
CA ASP A 126 -7.08 12.72 0.20
C ASP A 126 -6.07 11.75 0.87
N LEU A 127 -6.45 10.50 1.08
CA LEU A 127 -5.54 9.47 1.60
C LEU A 127 -4.34 9.24 0.67
N VAL A 128 -4.58 9.05 -0.62
CA VAL A 128 -3.53 8.85 -1.62
C VAL A 128 -2.62 10.07 -1.70
N LYS A 129 -3.20 11.27 -1.75
CA LYS A 129 -2.46 12.53 -1.77
C LYS A 129 -1.59 12.70 -0.52
N ALA A 130 -2.15 12.43 0.66
CA ALA A 130 -1.42 12.53 1.93
C ALA A 130 -0.23 11.58 1.94
N MET A 131 -0.41 10.33 1.52
CA MET A 131 0.65 9.33 1.45
C MET A 131 1.74 9.72 0.46
N LEU A 132 1.38 10.14 -0.77
CA LEU A 132 2.36 10.56 -1.77
C LEU A 132 3.12 11.81 -1.34
N SER A 133 2.44 12.79 -0.74
CA SER A 133 3.09 13.99 -0.19
C SER A 133 4.07 13.66 0.92
N HIS A 134 3.71 12.72 1.81
CA HIS A 134 4.59 12.24 2.86
C HIS A 134 5.85 11.55 2.31
N LEU A 135 5.70 10.72 1.27
CA LEU A 135 6.85 10.07 0.62
C LEU A 135 7.79 11.10 -0.04
N VAL A 136 7.23 12.11 -0.69
CA VAL A 136 8.04 13.20 -1.28
C VAL A 136 8.73 14.03 -0.20
N GLU A 137 8.05 14.35 0.89
CA GLU A 137 8.65 15.06 2.03
C GLU A 137 9.82 14.27 2.64
N ARG A 138 9.69 12.95 2.74
CA ARG A 138 10.68 12.06 3.36
C ARG A 138 11.85 11.70 2.47
N TYR A 139 11.58 11.38 1.19
CA TYR A 139 12.57 10.84 0.25
C TYR A 139 12.93 11.81 -0.89
N GLY A 140 12.32 12.99 -0.91
CA GLY A 140 12.61 14.02 -1.92
C GLY A 140 12.14 13.63 -3.32
N GLU A 141 12.86 14.14 -4.32
CA GLU A 141 12.51 13.94 -5.73
C GLU A 141 12.54 12.49 -6.19
N GLU A 142 13.27 11.62 -5.51
CA GLU A 142 13.31 10.19 -5.81
C GLU A 142 11.93 9.54 -5.72
N ALA A 143 11.06 10.02 -4.84
CA ALA A 143 9.71 9.49 -4.68
C ALA A 143 8.81 9.68 -5.92
N TYR A 144 9.13 10.64 -6.80
CA TYR A 144 8.40 10.80 -8.08
C TYR A 144 8.69 9.70 -9.09
N GLU A 145 9.80 8.97 -8.91
CA GLU A 145 10.20 7.88 -9.79
C GLU A 145 9.63 6.51 -9.37
N TYR A 146 8.91 6.44 -8.23
CA TYR A 146 8.33 5.18 -7.79
C TYR A 146 7.18 4.77 -8.71
N PRO A 147 7.21 3.54 -9.27
CA PRO A 147 6.07 3.03 -10.00
C PRO A 147 4.85 2.89 -9.09
N ILE A 148 3.68 3.29 -9.59
CA ILE A 148 2.42 3.22 -8.85
C ILE A 148 1.41 2.41 -9.63
N GLU A 149 0.83 1.42 -8.97
CA GLU A 149 -0.29 0.62 -9.43
C GLU A 149 -1.54 1.04 -8.65
N VAL A 150 -2.58 1.47 -9.35
CA VAL A 150 -3.79 2.00 -8.71
C VAL A 150 -4.53 0.92 -7.93
N TRP A 151 -4.59 -0.31 -8.47
CA TRP A 151 -5.28 -1.44 -7.83
C TRP A 151 -4.79 -2.77 -8.37
N ASN A 152 -4.81 -3.83 -7.54
CA ASN A 152 -4.47 -5.18 -7.95
C ASN A 152 -5.61 -5.83 -8.73
N GLU A 153 -5.34 -6.26 -9.97
CA GLU A 153 -6.23 -7.10 -10.81
C GLU A 153 -7.71 -6.67 -10.84
N PRO A 154 -8.03 -5.39 -11.13
CA PRO A 154 -9.42 -4.88 -11.08
C PRO A 154 -10.35 -5.57 -12.08
N ASN A 155 -9.79 -6.27 -13.08
CA ASN A 155 -10.53 -7.09 -14.05
C ASN A 155 -11.08 -8.40 -13.49
N LEU A 156 -10.63 -8.82 -12.31
CA LEU A 156 -11.13 -10.03 -11.66
C LEU A 156 -12.28 -9.71 -10.69
N PRO A 157 -13.41 -10.41 -10.77
CA PRO A 157 -14.62 -10.10 -9.98
C PRO A 157 -14.42 -10.06 -8.46
N GLY A 158 -13.41 -10.78 -7.96
CA GLY A 158 -13.09 -10.82 -6.53
C GLY A 158 -12.25 -9.64 -6.04
N PHE A 159 -11.54 -8.94 -6.94
CA PHE A 159 -10.57 -7.89 -6.60
C PHE A 159 -11.11 -6.46 -6.76
N TRP A 160 -12.17 -6.26 -7.55
CA TRP A 160 -12.93 -5.01 -7.63
C TRP A 160 -14.40 -5.34 -7.45
N TYR A 161 -14.79 -5.64 -6.21
CA TYR A 161 -16.04 -6.31 -5.89
C TYR A 161 -17.25 -5.38 -6.00
N LYS A 162 -18.24 -5.81 -6.81
CA LYS A 162 -19.47 -5.07 -7.09
C LYS A 162 -19.26 -3.69 -7.73
N ALA A 163 -18.15 -3.51 -8.39
CA ALA A 163 -17.86 -2.34 -9.18
C ALA A 163 -17.49 -2.77 -10.61
N ASP A 164 -17.63 -1.89 -11.55
CA ASP A 164 -17.36 -2.15 -12.95
C ASP A 164 -16.14 -1.37 -13.48
N MET A 165 -15.86 -1.54 -14.76
CA MET A 165 -14.78 -0.86 -15.42
C MET A 165 -14.99 0.67 -15.45
N GLN A 166 -16.25 1.11 -15.57
CA GLN A 166 -16.56 2.53 -15.64
C GLN A 166 -16.32 3.23 -14.29
N GLU A 167 -16.54 2.53 -13.18
CA GLU A 167 -16.24 3.04 -11.85
C GLU A 167 -14.72 3.04 -11.56
N TYR A 168 -13.97 2.13 -12.19
CA TYR A 168 -12.53 2.07 -12.05
C TYR A 168 -11.80 3.20 -12.80
N PHE A 169 -12.26 3.58 -14.00
CA PHE A 169 -11.71 4.62 -14.85
C PHE A 169 -12.46 5.96 -14.75
#